data_555331620ab39ccba2c7cd24ec9b39f8
#
_entry.id   555331620ab39ccba2c7cd24ec9b39f8
#
_cell.length_a   1.000
_cell.length_b   1.000
_cell.length_c   1.000
_cell.angle_alpha   90.00
_cell.angle_beta   90.00
_cell.angle_gamma   90.00
#
_symmetry.space_group_name_H-M   'P 1'
#
loop_
_entity.id
_entity.type
_entity.pdbx_description
1 polymer ?
#
loop_
_entity_poly.entity_id
_entity_poly.type
_entity_poly.pdbx_seq_one_letter_code
_entity_poly.pdbx_strand_id
1 'polypeptide(L)'
;MAVMTLVSSVLTIGGFVDRLNVDHYAPRLPRNVAVLESTVAPGRPVPEVVRTQQIAVVQATVGPVDHVTEELIKQPGCRRRSGCDILTAQVSNAGARPASEEPHTGLREVTGSQLPVVIDDGSLYTIITGHEPDAAVLDALHRGPVVLNHDQLEDGKLTIGMFSEAATQLSQVRQVDAFQAPSHTEATQVPVLIGRDAAARLLGVADQDVQTSEGDIWARTPHGISAHDRRAISRSLTAASGPTSTLVLDSGPSRMGRTIVNRGTGIAIVMLMAIGMLTTVLTLADSRSQRETLSSIGASRESMRRMTAIQTLISTFVGHVAGALVGAVPPIIALSLLGQHATLTWVPWGQLAGLVFGVPIALGGMVYLTVRSVPEWRRRVM
;
A
#
# COMPACT_ATOMS: atom_id res chain seq x y z
N MET A 1 7.79 -15.43 -29.02
CA MET A 1 6.38 -15.03 -28.90
C MET A 1 5.78 -15.42 -27.56
N ALA A 2 5.64 -16.71 -27.19
CA ALA A 2 4.99 -17.18 -25.96
C ALA A 2 5.47 -16.48 -24.66
N VAL A 3 6.78 -16.36 -24.46
CA VAL A 3 7.33 -15.69 -23.27
C VAL A 3 6.96 -14.23 -23.22
N MET A 4 7.01 -13.52 -24.36
CA MET A 4 6.61 -12.10 -24.41
C MET A 4 5.12 -11.93 -24.14
N THR A 5 4.28 -12.86 -24.62
CA THR A 5 2.84 -12.88 -24.31
C THR A 5 2.60 -13.00 -22.80
N LEU A 6 3.26 -13.94 -22.14
CA LEU A 6 3.14 -14.14 -20.67
C LEU A 6 3.65 -12.92 -19.92
N VAL A 7 4.80 -12.39 -20.28
CA VAL A 7 5.39 -11.19 -19.67
C VAL A 7 4.45 -9.99 -19.82
N SER A 8 3.93 -9.75 -21.02
CA SER A 8 2.99 -8.66 -21.29
C SER A 8 1.72 -8.79 -20.45
N SER A 9 1.18 -10.00 -20.30
CA SER A 9 0.02 -10.25 -19.44
C SER A 9 0.30 -9.92 -17.96
N VAL A 10 1.43 -10.41 -17.43
CA VAL A 10 1.83 -10.14 -16.03
C VAL A 10 2.06 -8.66 -15.79
N LEU A 11 2.72 -7.97 -16.71
CA LEU A 11 2.98 -6.52 -16.57
C LEU A 11 1.68 -5.72 -16.65
N THR A 12 0.75 -6.10 -17.53
CA THR A 12 -0.56 -5.45 -17.64
C THR A 12 -1.37 -5.64 -16.36
N ILE A 13 -1.42 -6.85 -15.80
CA ILE A 13 -2.08 -7.13 -14.52
C ILE A 13 -1.41 -6.33 -13.39
N GLY A 14 -0.08 -6.33 -13.33
CA GLY A 14 0.66 -5.57 -12.32
C GLY A 14 0.42 -4.07 -12.39
N GLY A 15 0.40 -3.50 -13.60
CA GLY A 15 0.06 -2.09 -13.82
C GLY A 15 -1.37 -1.75 -13.41
N PHE A 16 -2.31 -2.65 -13.69
CA PHE A 16 -3.69 -2.52 -13.25
C PHE A 16 -3.81 -2.54 -11.71
N VAL A 17 -3.18 -3.51 -11.05
CA VAL A 17 -3.18 -3.59 -9.57
C VAL A 17 -2.56 -2.34 -8.95
N ASP A 18 -1.46 -1.83 -9.53
CA ASP A 18 -0.83 -0.60 -9.05
C ASP A 18 -1.80 0.59 -9.16
N ARG A 19 -2.49 0.70 -10.29
CA ARG A 19 -3.44 1.79 -10.52
C ARG A 19 -4.68 1.69 -9.64
N LEU A 20 -5.26 0.50 -9.50
CA LEU A 20 -6.36 0.28 -8.58
C LEU A 20 -5.99 0.69 -7.14
N ASN A 21 -4.79 0.30 -6.69
CA ASN A 21 -4.32 0.67 -5.37
C ASN A 21 -4.14 2.18 -5.19
N VAL A 22 -3.77 2.90 -6.26
CA VAL A 22 -3.64 4.37 -6.22
C VAL A 22 -5.00 5.06 -6.30
N ASP A 23 -5.84 4.66 -7.28
CA ASP A 23 -7.12 5.35 -7.55
C ASP A 23 -8.16 5.09 -6.45
N HIS A 24 -8.01 4.00 -5.71
CA HIS A 24 -8.91 3.64 -4.61
C HIS A 24 -8.24 3.72 -3.24
N TYR A 25 -7.06 4.31 -3.19
CA TYR A 25 -6.39 4.52 -1.92
C TYR A 25 -7.12 5.57 -1.10
N ALA A 26 -7.62 5.13 0.05
CA ALA A 26 -8.07 6.01 1.11
C ALA A 26 -7.03 5.95 2.24
N PRO A 27 -6.43 7.09 2.63
CA PRO A 27 -5.45 7.10 3.70
C PRO A 27 -6.09 6.58 5.01
N ARG A 28 -5.40 5.72 5.73
CA ARG A 28 -5.87 5.22 7.03
C ARG A 28 -5.67 6.27 8.12
N LEU A 29 -4.52 6.90 8.11
CA LEU A 29 -4.12 7.93 9.06
C LEU A 29 -3.77 9.22 8.32
N PRO A 30 -3.89 10.38 8.97
CA PRO A 30 -3.42 11.64 8.41
C PRO A 30 -1.92 11.61 8.14
N ARG A 31 -1.47 12.37 7.15
CA ARG A 31 -0.02 12.53 6.88
C ARG A 31 0.67 13.09 8.13
N ASN A 32 1.86 12.61 8.40
CA ASN A 32 2.68 13.01 9.55
C ASN A 32 2.13 12.59 10.92
N VAL A 33 1.09 11.78 10.98
CA VAL A 33 0.57 11.20 12.21
C VAL A 33 0.98 9.73 12.30
N ALA A 34 1.44 9.35 13.47
CA ALA A 34 1.79 8.00 13.84
C ALA A 34 0.90 7.55 15.00
N VAL A 35 0.46 6.32 14.97
CA VAL A 35 -0.25 5.70 16.08
C VAL A 35 0.60 4.58 16.65
N LEU A 36 0.87 4.67 17.94
CA LEU A 36 1.53 3.64 18.70
C LEU A 36 0.45 2.77 19.35
N GLU A 37 0.15 1.67 18.68
CA GLU A 37 -0.81 0.70 19.20
C GLU A 37 -0.16 -0.18 20.25
N SER A 38 -0.92 -0.41 21.29
CA SER A 38 -0.59 -1.42 22.27
C SER A 38 -1.44 -2.66 22.06
N THR A 39 -0.81 -3.75 21.66
CA THR A 39 -1.46 -5.07 21.51
C THR A 39 -1.66 -5.78 22.86
N VAL A 40 -1.52 -5.08 23.98
CA VAL A 40 -2.04 -5.58 25.25
C VAL A 40 -3.55 -5.71 25.09
N ALA A 41 -4.08 -6.88 25.48
CA ALA A 41 -5.49 -7.22 25.31
C ALA A 41 -6.40 -6.00 25.57
N PRO A 42 -7.40 -5.72 24.71
CA PRO A 42 -8.25 -4.56 24.80
C PRO A 42 -8.78 -4.36 26.23
N GLY A 43 -8.70 -3.13 26.72
CA GLY A 43 -9.12 -2.78 28.08
C GLY A 43 -8.08 -3.08 29.18
N ARG A 44 -6.89 -3.58 28.86
CA ARG A 44 -5.77 -3.58 29.82
C ARG A 44 -4.97 -2.28 29.62
N PRO A 45 -4.85 -1.45 30.68
CA PRO A 45 -4.02 -0.27 30.59
C PRO A 45 -2.56 -0.67 30.35
N VAL A 46 -1.93 -0.04 29.36
CA VAL A 46 -0.48 -0.17 29.16
C VAL A 46 0.20 0.50 30.35
N PRO A 47 1.16 -0.15 31.01
CA PRO A 47 1.90 0.50 32.07
C PRO A 47 2.54 1.81 31.60
N GLU A 48 2.45 2.88 32.40
CA GLU A 48 2.98 4.21 32.06
C GLU A 48 4.47 4.16 31.69
N VAL A 49 5.25 3.29 32.34
CA VAL A 49 6.66 3.05 32.00
C VAL A 49 6.85 2.58 30.59
N VAL A 50 5.97 1.70 30.08
CA VAL A 50 6.04 1.19 28.70
C VAL A 50 5.71 2.30 27.72
N ARG A 51 4.72 3.13 28.00
CA ARG A 51 4.36 4.29 27.16
C ARG A 51 5.49 5.31 27.09
N THR A 52 6.05 5.68 28.24
CA THR A 52 7.19 6.60 28.28
C THR A 52 8.36 6.07 27.45
N GLN A 53 8.62 4.77 27.50
CA GLN A 53 9.63 4.13 26.67
C GLN A 53 9.27 4.16 25.18
N GLN A 54 8.01 3.92 24.82
CA GLN A 54 7.54 3.97 23.42
C GLN A 54 7.74 5.37 22.83
N ILE A 55 7.32 6.40 23.55
CA ILE A 55 7.48 7.80 23.14
C ILE A 55 8.97 8.15 23.03
N ALA A 56 9.78 7.76 24.03
CA ALA A 56 11.23 8.02 24.00
C ALA A 56 11.92 7.37 22.78
N VAL A 57 11.51 6.16 22.37
CA VAL A 57 12.02 5.49 21.18
C VAL A 57 11.68 6.27 19.90
N VAL A 58 10.45 6.78 19.80
CA VAL A 58 10.05 7.60 18.65
C VAL A 58 10.84 8.91 18.63
N GLN A 59 10.90 9.61 19.76
CA GLN A 59 11.63 10.87 19.87
C GLN A 59 13.13 10.74 19.60
N ALA A 60 13.74 9.63 20.02
CA ALA A 60 15.15 9.36 19.74
C ALA A 60 15.44 9.19 18.24
N THR A 61 14.45 8.81 17.46
CA THR A 61 14.62 8.55 16.02
C THR A 61 14.23 9.74 15.15
N VAL A 62 13.12 10.41 15.46
CA VAL A 62 12.54 11.46 14.60
C VAL A 62 12.58 12.86 15.22
N GLY A 63 13.13 12.98 16.43
CA GLY A 63 13.16 14.23 17.21
C GLY A 63 11.89 14.44 18.04
N PRO A 64 11.73 15.64 18.59
CA PRO A 64 10.57 15.97 19.42
C PRO A 64 9.27 15.78 18.67
N VAL A 65 8.28 15.15 19.30
CA VAL A 65 6.96 14.90 18.76
C VAL A 65 5.90 15.35 19.76
N ASP A 66 4.85 15.97 19.25
CA ASP A 66 3.65 16.22 20.02
C ASP A 66 2.86 14.92 20.09
N HIS A 67 2.36 14.57 21.25
CA HIS A 67 1.64 13.32 21.43
C HIS A 67 0.49 13.46 22.43
N VAL A 68 -0.55 12.65 22.20
CA VAL A 68 -1.74 12.54 23.05
C VAL A 68 -2.10 11.07 23.17
N THR A 69 -2.49 10.65 24.36
CA THR A 69 -3.03 9.31 24.60
C THR A 69 -4.54 9.35 24.50
N GLU A 70 -5.13 8.43 23.75
CA GLU A 70 -6.58 8.31 23.67
C GLU A 70 -7.19 7.97 25.03
N GLU A 71 -8.33 8.59 25.32
CA GLU A 71 -9.19 8.19 26.42
C GLU A 71 -10.46 7.50 25.87
N LEU A 72 -10.44 6.18 25.84
CA LEU A 72 -11.56 5.35 25.40
C LEU A 72 -12.68 5.34 26.45
N ILE A 73 -13.90 5.55 26.05
CA ILE A 73 -15.09 5.56 26.92
C ILE A 73 -15.55 4.13 27.18
N LYS A 74 -15.63 3.74 28.44
CA LYS A 74 -16.14 2.44 28.87
C LYS A 74 -17.62 2.46 29.21
N GLN A 75 -18.21 1.28 29.13
CA GLN A 75 -19.58 1.06 29.61
C GLN A 75 -19.71 1.47 31.09
N PRO A 76 -20.71 2.28 31.44
CA PRO A 76 -20.95 2.67 32.82
C PRO A 76 -21.13 1.46 33.75
N GLY A 77 -20.53 1.53 34.92
CA GLY A 77 -20.61 0.46 35.91
C GLY A 77 -19.72 -0.76 35.70
N CYS A 78 -18.93 -0.79 34.61
CA CYS A 78 -17.99 -1.86 34.38
C CYS A 78 -16.77 -1.73 35.30
N ARG A 79 -16.71 -2.54 36.35
CA ARG A 79 -15.60 -2.58 37.34
C ARG A 79 -14.48 -3.53 36.98
N ARG A 80 -14.56 -4.25 35.86
CA ARG A 80 -13.53 -5.21 35.45
C ARG A 80 -12.30 -4.45 34.91
N ARG A 81 -11.10 -4.94 35.23
CA ARG A 81 -9.85 -4.39 34.68
C ARG A 81 -9.66 -4.69 33.19
N SER A 82 -10.37 -5.66 32.64
CA SER A 82 -10.33 -6.06 31.23
C SER A 82 -11.70 -6.57 30.79
N GLY A 83 -12.03 -6.40 29.51
CA GLY A 83 -13.26 -6.91 28.89
C GLY A 83 -14.49 -6.04 29.15
N CYS A 84 -14.33 -4.75 29.43
CA CYS A 84 -15.42 -3.79 29.39
C CYS A 84 -15.70 -3.39 27.95
N ASP A 85 -17.01 -3.28 27.64
CA ASP A 85 -17.43 -2.73 26.35
C ASP A 85 -16.98 -1.28 26.24
N ILE A 86 -16.56 -0.87 25.06
CA ILE A 86 -16.17 0.50 24.76
C ILE A 86 -17.18 1.15 23.83
N LEU A 87 -17.34 2.46 23.96
CA LEU A 87 -18.19 3.24 23.06
C LEU A 87 -17.49 3.35 21.71
N THR A 88 -18.20 2.93 20.66
CA THR A 88 -17.74 2.98 19.29
C THR A 88 -18.78 3.59 18.38
N ALA A 89 -18.31 4.16 17.28
CA ALA A 89 -19.16 4.67 16.22
C ALA A 89 -19.13 3.67 15.05
N GLN A 90 -20.29 3.40 14.48
CA GLN A 90 -20.42 2.65 13.25
C GLN A 90 -20.37 3.62 12.08
N VAL A 91 -19.41 3.42 11.19
CA VAL A 91 -19.28 4.22 9.97
C VAL A 91 -20.10 3.56 8.87
N SER A 92 -20.93 4.35 8.21
CA SER A 92 -21.65 3.88 7.03
C SER A 92 -20.68 3.58 5.89
N ASN A 93 -20.68 2.34 5.42
CA ASN A 93 -19.76 1.85 4.40
C ASN A 93 -20.10 2.30 2.96
N ALA A 94 -20.72 3.45 2.75
CA ALA A 94 -21.04 3.91 1.41
C ALA A 94 -19.83 4.01 0.45
N GLY A 95 -18.62 3.86 0.97
CA GLY A 95 -17.38 3.86 0.19
C GLY A 95 -16.27 2.92 0.70
N ALA A 96 -16.47 2.24 1.82
CA ALA A 96 -15.43 1.37 2.38
C ALA A 96 -15.34 0.07 1.58
N ARG A 97 -14.27 -0.06 0.80
CA ARG A 97 -13.87 -1.33 0.20
C ARG A 97 -13.41 -2.29 1.27
N PRO A 98 -13.61 -3.59 1.05
CA PRO A 98 -13.01 -4.59 1.92
C PRO A 98 -11.52 -4.31 2.02
N ALA A 99 -11.03 -4.17 3.25
CA ALA A 99 -9.61 -4.08 3.51
C ALA A 99 -8.94 -5.28 2.83
N SER A 100 -8.01 -5.02 1.91
CA SER A 100 -7.19 -6.07 1.35
C SER A 100 -6.52 -6.78 2.53
N GLU A 101 -6.69 -8.09 2.59
CA GLU A 101 -6.04 -8.98 3.53
C GLU A 101 -4.51 -8.79 3.49
N GLU A 102 -4.00 -7.84 4.27
CA GLU A 102 -2.60 -7.85 4.67
C GLU A 102 -2.51 -8.43 6.08
N PRO A 103 -1.93 -9.64 6.25
CA PRO A 103 -2.01 -10.41 7.49
C PRO A 103 -1.12 -9.92 8.64
N HIS A 104 -0.55 -8.71 8.61
CA HIS A 104 0.51 -8.33 9.55
C HIS A 104 0.46 -6.90 10.10
N THR A 105 -0.64 -6.20 10.02
CA THR A 105 -0.78 -4.95 10.76
C THR A 105 -1.77 -5.18 11.89
N GLY A 106 -1.27 -5.11 13.12
CA GLY A 106 -2.05 -5.26 14.35
C GLY A 106 -3.02 -4.10 14.62
N LEU A 107 -3.36 -3.33 13.60
CA LEU A 107 -4.54 -2.49 13.65
C LEU A 107 -5.71 -3.43 13.93
N ARG A 108 -6.31 -3.27 15.08
CA ARG A 108 -7.60 -3.82 15.44
C ARG A 108 -8.43 -3.87 14.16
N GLU A 109 -8.49 -5.04 13.53
CA GLU A 109 -9.50 -5.32 12.54
C GLU A 109 -10.83 -5.22 13.27
N VAL A 110 -11.24 -4.00 13.51
CA VAL A 110 -12.62 -3.70 13.83
C VAL A 110 -13.33 -4.08 12.56
N THR A 111 -13.86 -5.29 12.55
CA THR A 111 -14.59 -5.88 11.45
C THR A 111 -15.52 -4.84 10.87
N GLY A 112 -15.16 -4.28 9.72
CA GLY A 112 -15.82 -3.28 8.91
C GLY A 112 -16.42 -2.14 9.72
N SER A 113 -15.80 -0.98 9.68
CA SER A 113 -16.46 0.30 9.95
C SER A 113 -16.78 0.71 11.40
N GLN A 114 -16.14 0.16 12.41
CA GLN A 114 -16.34 0.65 13.78
C GLN A 114 -15.13 1.46 14.24
N LEU A 115 -15.33 2.68 14.67
CA LEU A 115 -14.28 3.58 15.16
C LEU A 115 -14.48 3.86 16.64
N PRO A 116 -13.43 3.95 17.46
CA PRO A 116 -13.59 4.33 18.86
C PRO A 116 -14.12 5.76 18.98
N VAL A 117 -14.98 5.97 19.98
CA VAL A 117 -15.35 7.31 20.44
C VAL A 117 -14.46 7.64 21.63
N VAL A 118 -13.70 8.72 21.51
CA VAL A 118 -12.67 9.10 22.48
C VAL A 118 -12.94 10.46 23.08
N ILE A 119 -12.61 10.63 24.36
CA ILE A 119 -12.68 11.93 25.01
C ILE A 119 -11.55 12.81 24.48
N ASP A 120 -11.91 14.01 24.06
CA ASP A 120 -10.96 15.02 23.62
C ASP A 120 -11.32 16.40 24.16
N ASP A 121 -10.30 17.15 24.54
CA ASP A 121 -10.34 18.56 24.93
C ASP A 121 -9.86 19.50 23.80
N GLY A 122 -9.62 18.95 22.61
CA GLY A 122 -9.05 19.63 21.46
C GLY A 122 -7.58 19.25 21.18
N SER A 123 -6.93 18.55 22.11
CA SER A 123 -5.54 18.15 21.95
C SER A 123 -5.35 17.07 20.89
N LEU A 124 -6.19 16.04 20.90
CA LEU A 124 -6.17 14.98 19.88
C LEU A 124 -6.61 15.52 18.51
N TYR A 125 -7.60 16.42 18.49
CA TYR A 125 -7.97 17.16 17.29
C TYR A 125 -6.76 17.84 16.64
N THR A 126 -5.94 18.54 17.46
CA THR A 126 -4.74 19.22 17.01
C THR A 126 -3.71 18.24 16.43
N ILE A 127 -3.50 17.10 17.08
CA ILE A 127 -2.60 16.04 16.59
C ILE A 127 -3.09 15.51 15.23
N ILE A 128 -4.36 15.22 15.08
CA ILE A 128 -4.92 14.63 13.86
C ILE A 128 -4.93 15.64 12.72
N THR A 129 -5.44 16.84 12.93
CA THR A 129 -5.62 17.84 11.86
C THR A 129 -4.39 18.70 11.62
N GLY A 130 -3.56 18.92 12.64
CA GLY A 130 -2.45 19.85 12.62
C GLY A 130 -2.83 21.32 12.81
N HIS A 131 -4.07 21.55 13.19
CA HIS A 131 -4.61 22.87 13.44
C HIS A 131 -5.21 22.91 14.84
N GLU A 132 -5.04 24.02 15.54
CA GLU A 132 -5.75 24.22 16.79
C GLU A 132 -7.27 24.27 16.55
N PRO A 133 -8.09 23.69 17.44
CA PRO A 133 -9.53 23.73 17.31
C PRO A 133 -10.03 25.16 17.44
N ASP A 134 -10.89 25.58 16.55
CA ASP A 134 -11.60 26.86 16.67
C ASP A 134 -12.71 26.79 17.73
N ALA A 135 -13.29 27.94 18.08
CA ALA A 135 -14.33 28.02 19.08
C ALA A 135 -15.57 27.17 18.72
N ALA A 136 -15.85 26.98 17.42
CA ALA A 136 -16.98 26.19 16.97
C ALA A 136 -16.73 24.69 17.20
N VAL A 137 -15.52 24.20 16.99
CA VAL A 137 -15.12 22.82 17.27
C VAL A 137 -15.16 22.56 18.78
N LEU A 138 -14.59 23.46 19.59
CA LEU A 138 -14.62 23.31 21.06
C LEU A 138 -16.05 23.28 21.59
N ASP A 139 -16.91 24.19 21.13
CA ASP A 139 -18.31 24.19 21.50
C ASP A 139 -19.05 22.93 21.02
N ALA A 140 -18.69 22.41 19.83
CA ALA A 140 -19.23 21.16 19.34
C ALA A 140 -18.80 19.96 20.18
N LEU A 141 -17.54 19.86 20.60
CA LEU A 141 -17.07 18.83 21.54
C LEU A 141 -17.90 18.82 22.83
N HIS A 142 -18.20 19.99 23.36
CA HIS A 142 -19.06 20.11 24.53
C HIS A 142 -20.54 19.74 24.23
N ARG A 143 -21.02 19.84 23.01
CA ARG A 143 -22.43 19.52 22.69
C ARG A 143 -22.63 18.05 22.33
N GLY A 144 -21.70 17.42 21.65
CA GLY A 144 -21.82 16.05 21.14
C GLY A 144 -20.61 15.55 20.38
N PRO A 145 -20.75 14.45 19.64
CA PRO A 145 -19.68 13.90 18.84
C PRO A 145 -19.23 14.82 17.72
N VAL A 146 -17.92 14.91 17.53
CA VAL A 146 -17.24 15.63 16.43
C VAL A 146 -16.58 14.61 15.50
N VAL A 147 -16.88 14.72 14.23
CA VAL A 147 -16.40 13.82 13.18
C VAL A 147 -15.40 14.54 12.30
N LEU A 148 -14.26 13.91 12.04
CA LEU A 148 -13.17 14.49 11.26
C LEU A 148 -13.16 14.01 9.80
N ASN A 149 -13.83 12.91 9.50
CA ASN A 149 -13.97 12.40 8.14
C ASN A 149 -15.44 12.46 7.71
N HIS A 150 -15.69 13.05 6.55
CA HIS A 150 -17.04 13.22 5.99
C HIS A 150 -17.77 11.87 5.83
N ASP A 151 -17.05 10.82 5.42
CA ASP A 151 -17.64 9.50 5.16
C ASP A 151 -18.15 8.78 6.42
N GLN A 152 -17.94 9.37 7.61
CA GLN A 152 -18.39 8.81 8.87
C GLN A 152 -19.87 9.14 9.18
N LEU A 153 -20.46 10.09 8.46
CA LEU A 153 -21.83 10.55 8.70
C LEU A 153 -22.79 9.98 7.66
N GLU A 154 -23.97 9.57 8.13
CA GLU A 154 -25.11 9.23 7.30
C GLU A 154 -26.23 10.25 7.57
N ASP A 155 -26.53 11.08 6.58
CA ASP A 155 -27.52 12.18 6.72
C ASP A 155 -27.26 13.12 7.92
N GLY A 156 -25.98 13.40 8.21
CA GLY A 156 -25.57 14.24 9.34
C GLY A 156 -25.65 13.55 10.70
N LYS A 157 -25.96 12.27 10.74
CA LYS A 157 -26.07 11.46 11.95
C LYS A 157 -24.97 10.42 12.03
N LEU A 158 -24.59 10.11 13.26
CA LEU A 158 -23.63 9.09 13.60
C LEU A 158 -24.32 7.97 14.36
N THR A 159 -24.12 6.74 13.94
CA THR A 159 -24.57 5.56 14.68
C THR A 159 -23.51 5.18 15.70
N ILE A 160 -23.85 5.21 16.98
CA ILE A 160 -22.95 4.83 18.07
C ILE A 160 -23.53 3.67 18.86
N GLY A 161 -22.64 2.89 19.49
CA GLY A 161 -23.07 1.77 20.33
C GLY A 161 -21.91 1.26 21.19
N MET A 162 -22.22 0.32 22.08
CA MET A 162 -21.21 -0.36 22.88
C MET A 162 -20.68 -1.58 22.15
N PHE A 163 -19.38 -1.65 21.99
CA PHE A 163 -18.69 -2.77 21.36
C PHE A 163 -18.01 -3.65 22.40
N SER A 164 -18.35 -4.93 22.38
CA SER A 164 -17.68 -5.97 23.16
C SER A 164 -16.75 -6.78 22.28
N GLU A 165 -15.58 -7.09 22.77
CA GLU A 165 -14.62 -7.97 22.10
C GLU A 165 -15.19 -9.39 21.83
N ALA A 166 -16.15 -9.82 22.65
CA ALA A 166 -16.83 -11.12 22.49
C ALA A 166 -18.01 -11.06 21.51
N ALA A 167 -18.47 -9.88 21.12
CA ALA A 167 -19.62 -9.68 20.24
C ALA A 167 -19.16 -9.07 18.91
N THR A 168 -19.62 -9.64 17.81
CA THR A 168 -19.36 -9.10 16.46
C THR A 168 -20.26 -7.92 16.09
N GLN A 169 -21.23 -7.56 16.94
CA GLN A 169 -22.20 -6.49 16.71
C GLN A 169 -22.20 -5.50 17.87
N LEU A 170 -22.55 -4.27 17.55
CA LEU A 170 -22.78 -3.23 18.56
C LEU A 170 -24.02 -3.55 19.39
N SER A 171 -23.93 -3.33 20.69
CA SER A 171 -25.06 -3.29 21.61
C SER A 171 -25.46 -1.85 21.91
N GLN A 172 -26.71 -1.63 22.36
CA GLN A 172 -27.25 -0.30 22.74
C GLN A 172 -27.08 0.76 21.64
N VAL A 173 -27.34 0.37 20.40
CA VAL A 173 -27.17 1.24 19.23
C VAL A 173 -28.10 2.44 19.27
N ARG A 174 -27.57 3.64 19.05
CA ARG A 174 -28.30 4.89 18.96
C ARG A 174 -27.79 5.74 17.80
N GLN A 175 -28.67 6.49 17.18
CA GLN A 175 -28.29 7.55 16.24
C GLN A 175 -28.26 8.88 16.99
N VAL A 176 -27.15 9.61 16.78
CA VAL A 176 -26.92 10.93 17.39
C VAL A 176 -26.55 11.93 16.32
N ASP A 177 -26.93 13.17 16.51
CA ASP A 177 -26.44 14.26 15.68
C ASP A 177 -24.97 14.47 15.97
N ALA A 178 -24.16 14.63 14.93
CA ALA A 178 -22.74 14.85 15.05
C ALA A 178 -22.31 16.07 14.26
N PHE A 179 -21.32 16.78 14.79
CA PHE A 179 -20.74 17.94 14.14
C PHE A 179 -19.60 17.51 13.24
N GLN A 180 -19.66 17.91 11.98
CA GLN A 180 -18.55 17.74 11.05
C GLN A 180 -17.58 18.91 11.20
N ALA A 181 -16.33 18.58 11.55
CA ALA A 181 -15.30 19.60 11.69
C ALA A 181 -14.96 20.25 10.34
N PRO A 182 -14.71 21.58 10.30
CA PRO A 182 -14.32 22.27 9.08
C PRO A 182 -12.92 21.81 8.58
N SER A 183 -12.00 21.53 9.49
CA SER A 183 -10.72 20.89 9.19
C SER A 183 -10.90 19.38 9.18
N HIS A 184 -11.29 18.85 8.04
CA HIS A 184 -11.49 17.40 7.84
C HIS A 184 -10.22 16.73 7.32
N THR A 185 -10.16 15.44 7.51
CA THR A 185 -9.12 14.56 6.95
C THR A 185 -9.76 13.51 6.06
N GLU A 186 -9.06 13.10 5.01
CA GLU A 186 -9.46 11.95 4.19
C GLU A 186 -9.14 10.61 4.87
N ALA A 187 -8.49 10.65 6.03
CA ALA A 187 -8.10 9.45 6.76
C ALA A 187 -9.33 8.71 7.30
N THR A 188 -9.38 7.40 7.06
CA THR A 188 -10.55 6.56 7.36
C THR A 188 -10.56 5.99 8.78
N GLN A 189 -9.41 5.93 9.43
CA GLN A 189 -9.25 5.33 10.76
C GLN A 189 -8.99 6.37 11.85
N VAL A 190 -9.64 7.51 11.76
CA VAL A 190 -9.60 8.51 12.83
C VAL A 190 -10.76 8.30 13.79
N PRO A 191 -10.51 8.43 15.11
CA PRO A 191 -11.57 8.28 16.11
C PRO A 191 -12.61 9.39 15.98
N VAL A 192 -13.78 9.15 16.54
CA VAL A 192 -14.79 10.17 16.78
C VAL A 192 -14.46 10.87 18.09
N LEU A 193 -14.42 12.19 18.08
CA LEU A 193 -14.05 12.99 19.24
C LEU A 193 -15.29 13.47 19.99
N ILE A 194 -15.23 13.52 21.32
CA ILE A 194 -16.34 14.02 22.15
C ILE A 194 -15.78 14.61 23.46
N GLY A 195 -16.34 15.72 23.92
CA GLY A 195 -16.00 16.25 25.23
C GLY A 195 -16.54 15.37 26.37
N ARG A 196 -15.89 15.40 27.54
CA ARG A 196 -16.27 14.57 28.70
C ARG A 196 -17.71 14.80 29.14
N ASP A 197 -18.14 16.05 29.22
CA ASP A 197 -19.48 16.46 29.59
C ASP A 197 -20.55 16.00 28.57
N ALA A 198 -20.22 16.03 27.27
CA ALA A 198 -21.08 15.49 26.23
C ALA A 198 -21.19 13.96 26.31
N ALA A 199 -20.07 13.27 26.58
CA ALA A 199 -20.05 11.83 26.80
C ALA A 199 -20.90 11.43 28.02
N ALA A 200 -20.81 12.18 29.10
CA ALA A 200 -21.63 11.98 30.31
C ALA A 200 -23.16 12.08 30.00
N ARG A 201 -23.55 13.12 29.28
CA ARG A 201 -24.95 13.26 28.83
C ARG A 201 -25.42 12.13 27.94
N LEU A 202 -24.56 11.71 27.01
CA LEU A 202 -24.82 10.62 26.09
C LEU A 202 -25.05 9.29 26.82
N LEU A 203 -24.26 9.03 27.86
CA LEU A 203 -24.31 7.82 28.68
C LEU A 203 -25.40 7.93 29.80
N GLY A 204 -25.91 9.12 30.08
CA GLY A 204 -26.89 9.38 31.18
C GLY A 204 -26.25 9.25 32.56
N VAL A 205 -24.99 9.61 32.71
CA VAL A 205 -24.22 9.58 33.98
C VAL A 205 -23.67 10.97 34.31
N ALA A 206 -23.18 11.16 35.54
CA ALA A 206 -22.49 12.40 35.87
C ALA A 206 -21.08 12.41 35.28
N ASP A 207 -20.50 13.59 34.99
CA ASP A 207 -19.19 13.75 34.38
C ASP A 207 -18.08 12.97 35.09
N GLN A 208 -18.11 12.97 36.43
CA GLN A 208 -17.17 12.25 37.28
C GLN A 208 -17.33 10.72 37.21
N ASP A 209 -18.48 10.24 36.75
CA ASP A 209 -18.79 8.80 36.64
C ASP A 209 -18.49 8.25 35.25
N VAL A 210 -18.05 9.10 34.30
CA VAL A 210 -17.58 8.66 32.99
C VAL A 210 -16.30 7.88 33.18
N GLN A 211 -16.39 6.56 32.95
CA GLN A 211 -15.25 5.67 33.05
C GLN A 211 -14.49 5.64 31.75
N THR A 212 -13.18 5.80 31.83
CA THR A 212 -12.30 5.76 30.67
C THR A 212 -11.23 4.66 30.81
N SER A 213 -10.67 4.29 29.68
CA SER A 213 -9.41 3.56 29.61
C SER A 213 -8.50 4.25 28.62
N GLU A 214 -7.24 4.22 28.92
CA GLU A 214 -6.25 4.69 28.01
C GLU A 214 -6.17 3.77 26.80
N GLY A 215 -6.18 4.36 25.62
CA GLY A 215 -6.07 3.72 24.32
C GLY A 215 -4.67 3.89 23.70
N ASP A 216 -4.64 4.07 22.41
CA ASP A 216 -3.43 4.24 21.64
C ASP A 216 -2.81 5.63 21.82
N ILE A 217 -1.52 5.75 21.51
CA ILE A 217 -0.81 7.03 21.57
C ILE A 217 -0.74 7.58 20.14
N TRP A 218 -1.30 8.75 19.96
CA TRP A 218 -1.22 9.52 18.72
C TRP A 218 -0.06 10.49 18.81
N ALA A 219 0.80 10.45 17.81
CA ALA A 219 1.97 11.31 17.75
C ALA A 219 2.05 12.02 16.40
N ARG A 220 2.28 13.33 16.41
CA ARG A 220 2.48 14.10 15.21
C ARG A 220 3.95 14.43 15.04
N THR A 221 4.46 14.16 13.85
CA THR A 221 5.84 14.45 13.49
C THR A 221 5.91 15.65 12.54
N PRO A 222 6.86 16.58 12.71
CA PRO A 222 6.91 17.79 11.87
C PRO A 222 7.18 17.49 10.39
N HIS A 223 7.87 16.40 10.06
CA HIS A 223 8.33 16.11 8.70
C HIS A 223 7.87 14.73 8.16
N GLY A 224 7.01 14.06 8.90
CA GLY A 224 6.64 12.67 8.60
C GLY A 224 7.75 11.69 8.97
N ILE A 225 7.45 10.40 8.89
CA ILE A 225 8.38 9.32 9.23
C ILE A 225 8.81 8.62 7.95
N SER A 226 10.12 8.64 7.66
CA SER A 226 10.65 7.94 6.49
C SER A 226 10.54 6.40 6.65
N ALA A 227 10.57 5.67 5.53
CA ALA A 227 10.59 4.20 5.56
C ALA A 227 11.83 3.63 6.28
N HIS A 228 12.92 4.38 6.37
CA HIS A 228 14.10 4.02 7.13
C HIS A 228 13.84 4.18 8.62
N ASP A 229 13.33 5.33 9.05
CA ASP A 229 13.05 5.64 10.46
C ASP A 229 11.97 4.73 11.00
N ARG A 230 10.92 4.44 10.23
CA ARG A 230 9.89 3.46 10.57
C ARG A 230 10.50 2.10 10.94
N ARG A 231 11.44 1.59 10.12
CA ARG A 231 12.11 0.32 10.41
C ARG A 231 13.01 0.39 11.65
N ALA A 232 13.65 1.53 11.88
CA ALA A 232 14.45 1.75 13.08
C ALA A 232 13.55 1.79 14.33
N ILE A 233 12.47 2.58 14.31
CA ILE A 233 11.50 2.67 15.41
C ILE A 233 10.89 1.30 15.70
N SER A 234 10.39 0.59 14.68
CA SER A 234 9.77 -0.73 14.87
C SER A 234 10.72 -1.74 15.53
N ARG A 235 11.99 -1.78 15.13
CA ARG A 235 13.00 -2.64 15.78
C ARG A 235 13.26 -2.23 17.22
N SER A 236 13.39 -0.93 17.49
CA SER A 236 13.64 -0.42 18.83
C SER A 236 12.43 -0.61 19.76
N LEU A 237 11.21 -0.45 19.25
CA LEU A 237 9.98 -0.76 19.99
C LEU A 237 9.90 -2.24 20.34
N THR A 238 10.16 -3.12 19.39
CA THR A 238 10.16 -4.58 19.64
C THR A 238 11.21 -4.96 20.68
N ALA A 239 12.38 -4.31 20.66
CA ALA A 239 13.43 -4.56 21.65
C ALA A 239 13.10 -4.02 23.05
N ALA A 240 12.42 -2.87 23.15
CA ALA A 240 12.09 -2.21 24.41
C ALA A 240 10.81 -2.76 25.06
N SER A 241 9.78 -3.05 24.28
CA SER A 241 8.43 -3.36 24.78
C SER A 241 7.96 -4.78 24.38
N GLY A 242 8.81 -5.55 23.71
CA GLY A 242 8.44 -6.85 23.17
C GLY A 242 7.49 -6.72 21.96
N PRO A 243 6.86 -7.83 21.53
CA PRO A 243 5.97 -7.82 20.36
C PRO A 243 4.60 -7.15 20.61
N THR A 244 4.43 -6.55 21.78
CA THR A 244 3.15 -5.97 22.23
C THR A 244 2.93 -4.52 21.79
N SER A 245 3.88 -3.93 21.08
CA SER A 245 3.80 -2.54 20.60
C SER A 245 4.04 -2.46 19.11
N THR A 246 3.08 -1.93 18.38
CA THR A 246 3.17 -1.71 16.95
C THR A 246 3.08 -0.23 16.60
N LEU A 247 3.91 0.19 15.65
CA LEU A 247 3.85 1.53 15.08
C LEU A 247 3.05 1.48 13.80
N VAL A 248 1.91 2.12 13.81
CA VAL A 248 1.06 2.27 12.63
C VAL A 248 1.29 3.62 12.00
N LEU A 249 1.52 3.60 10.73
CA LEU A 249 1.75 4.77 9.88
C LEU A 249 1.05 4.55 8.57
N ASP A 250 0.50 5.61 8.04
CA ASP A 250 0.06 5.56 6.66
C ASP A 250 1.26 5.59 5.72
N SER A 251 1.49 4.47 5.04
CA SER A 251 2.60 4.30 4.10
C SER A 251 2.24 4.75 2.68
N GLY A 252 1.04 5.27 2.48
CA GLY A 252 0.49 5.53 1.15
C GLY A 252 0.02 4.24 0.46
N PRO A 253 -0.43 4.35 -0.80
CA PRO A 253 -0.97 3.23 -1.54
C PRO A 253 0.04 2.08 -1.64
N SER A 254 -0.45 0.86 -1.55
CA SER A 254 0.39 -0.34 -1.69
C SER A 254 1.18 -0.30 -2.99
N ARG A 255 2.49 -0.39 -2.89
CA ARG A 255 3.39 -0.44 -4.06
C ARG A 255 3.60 -1.87 -4.58
N MET A 256 2.75 -2.79 -4.17
CA MET A 256 2.88 -4.21 -4.55
C MET A 256 2.81 -4.38 -6.07
N GLY A 257 1.85 -3.73 -6.74
CA GLY A 257 1.73 -3.75 -8.18
C GLY A 257 3.00 -3.25 -8.87
N ARG A 258 3.52 -2.11 -8.43
CA ARG A 258 4.78 -1.54 -8.96
C ARG A 258 5.99 -2.44 -8.71
N THR A 259 6.04 -3.11 -7.57
CA THR A 259 7.10 -4.08 -7.26
C THR A 259 7.03 -5.30 -8.17
N ILE A 260 5.81 -5.82 -8.42
CA ILE A 260 5.57 -6.92 -9.37
C ILE A 260 5.99 -6.51 -10.78
N VAL A 261 5.58 -5.32 -11.24
CA VAL A 261 5.96 -4.79 -12.55
C VAL A 261 7.49 -4.67 -12.67
N ASN A 262 8.16 -4.07 -11.70
CA ASN A 262 9.60 -3.83 -11.77
C ASN A 262 10.41 -5.16 -11.70
N ARG A 263 10.07 -6.06 -10.77
CA ARG A 263 10.74 -7.36 -10.64
C ARG A 263 10.41 -8.26 -11.82
N GLY A 264 9.14 -8.28 -12.25
CA GLY A 264 8.70 -9.02 -13.42
C GLY A 264 9.42 -8.58 -14.69
N THR A 265 9.60 -7.26 -14.90
CA THR A 265 10.39 -6.71 -16.00
C THR A 265 11.84 -7.20 -15.97
N GLY A 266 12.48 -7.19 -14.80
CA GLY A 266 13.86 -7.67 -14.66
C GLY A 266 14.00 -9.16 -15.02
N ILE A 267 13.12 -10.00 -14.49
CA ILE A 267 13.11 -11.45 -14.80
C ILE A 267 12.82 -11.65 -16.29
N ALA A 268 11.89 -10.91 -16.86
CA ALA A 268 11.52 -10.98 -18.27
C ALA A 268 12.71 -10.68 -19.20
N ILE A 269 13.47 -9.62 -18.90
CA ILE A 269 14.67 -9.27 -19.67
C ILE A 269 15.64 -10.44 -19.69
N VAL A 270 15.93 -11.04 -18.53
CA VAL A 270 16.87 -12.16 -18.42
C VAL A 270 16.36 -13.37 -19.23
N MET A 271 15.08 -13.72 -19.08
CA MET A 271 14.49 -14.85 -19.82
C MET A 271 14.46 -14.61 -21.34
N LEU A 272 14.05 -13.43 -21.77
CA LEU A 272 13.99 -13.08 -23.20
C LEU A 272 15.39 -13.06 -23.81
N MET A 273 16.38 -12.55 -23.10
CA MET A 273 17.79 -12.58 -23.54
C MET A 273 18.32 -14.02 -23.66
N ALA A 274 18.05 -14.87 -22.66
CA ALA A 274 18.49 -16.26 -22.68
C ALA A 274 17.86 -17.05 -23.83
N ILE A 275 16.56 -16.93 -24.02
CA ILE A 275 15.82 -17.60 -25.11
C ILE A 275 16.24 -17.04 -26.48
N GLY A 276 16.38 -15.72 -26.58
CA GLY A 276 16.84 -15.07 -27.80
C GLY A 276 18.25 -15.52 -28.18
N MET A 277 19.16 -15.65 -27.21
CA MET A 277 20.50 -16.14 -27.42
C MET A 277 20.49 -17.61 -27.88
N LEU A 278 19.70 -18.47 -27.22
CA LEU A 278 19.55 -19.87 -27.60
C LEU A 278 19.01 -20.02 -29.04
N THR A 279 17.94 -19.27 -29.35
CA THR A 279 17.35 -19.26 -30.68
C THR A 279 18.36 -18.81 -31.75
N THR A 280 19.14 -17.77 -31.42
CA THR A 280 20.18 -17.26 -32.34
C THR A 280 21.26 -18.30 -32.57
N VAL A 281 21.74 -19.01 -31.53
CA VAL A 281 22.74 -20.08 -31.66
C VAL A 281 22.21 -21.21 -32.54
N LEU A 282 20.97 -21.62 -32.35
CA LEU A 282 20.31 -22.66 -33.16
C LEU A 282 20.19 -22.22 -34.63
N THR A 283 19.74 -20.99 -34.89
CA THR A 283 19.62 -20.45 -36.25
C THR A 283 21.00 -20.34 -36.92
N LEU A 284 22.03 -19.96 -36.16
CA LEU A 284 23.40 -19.93 -36.65
C LEU A 284 23.94 -21.31 -36.98
N ALA A 285 23.55 -22.33 -36.21
CA ALA A 285 23.94 -23.72 -36.49
C ALA A 285 23.25 -24.24 -37.75
N ASP A 286 21.96 -23.98 -37.92
CA ASP A 286 21.19 -24.43 -39.08
C ASP A 286 21.60 -23.73 -40.38
N SER A 287 21.98 -22.46 -40.31
CA SER A 287 22.38 -21.69 -41.49
C SER A 287 23.84 -21.92 -41.98
N ARG A 288 24.56 -22.93 -41.45
CA ARG A 288 25.96 -23.21 -41.84
C ARG A 288 26.12 -23.51 -43.31
N SER A 289 25.24 -24.34 -43.87
CA SER A 289 25.29 -24.71 -45.31
C SER A 289 25.06 -23.50 -46.23
N GLN A 290 24.11 -22.63 -45.86
CA GLN A 290 23.84 -21.41 -46.64
C GLN A 290 25.02 -20.42 -46.56
N ARG A 291 25.74 -20.34 -45.46
CA ARG A 291 26.93 -19.50 -45.31
C ARG A 291 28.12 -20.00 -46.11
N GLU A 292 28.30 -21.30 -46.24
CA GLU A 292 29.30 -21.89 -47.09
C GLU A 292 29.07 -21.55 -48.54
N THR A 293 27.80 -21.61 -49.00
CA THR A 293 27.42 -21.20 -50.36
C THR A 293 27.64 -19.71 -50.60
N LEU A 294 27.27 -18.84 -49.63
CA LEU A 294 27.50 -17.40 -49.75
C LEU A 294 28.98 -17.01 -49.73
N SER A 295 29.78 -17.75 -48.95
CA SER A 295 31.23 -17.53 -48.92
C SER A 295 31.91 -17.93 -50.22
N SER A 296 31.40 -18.94 -50.93
CA SER A 296 31.95 -19.37 -52.24
C SER A 296 31.66 -18.34 -53.35
N ILE A 297 30.61 -17.53 -53.22
CA ILE A 297 30.26 -16.44 -54.14
C ILE A 297 31.03 -15.14 -53.82
N GLY A 298 31.87 -15.14 -52.77
CA GLY A 298 32.72 -13.99 -52.41
C GLY A 298 32.05 -12.94 -51.50
N ALA A 299 30.99 -13.27 -50.80
CA ALA A 299 30.35 -12.34 -49.84
C ALA A 299 31.33 -11.98 -48.70
N SER A 300 31.44 -10.67 -48.41
CA SER A 300 32.34 -10.20 -47.34
C SER A 300 31.80 -10.63 -45.96
N ARG A 301 32.72 -10.92 -45.02
CA ARG A 301 32.36 -11.29 -43.62
C ARG A 301 31.52 -10.22 -42.93
N GLU A 302 31.77 -8.97 -43.22
CA GLU A 302 31.04 -7.85 -42.66
C GLU A 302 29.59 -7.80 -43.18
N SER A 303 29.38 -8.05 -44.47
CA SER A 303 28.03 -8.14 -45.05
C SER A 303 27.23 -9.28 -44.43
N MET A 304 27.81 -10.46 -44.24
CA MET A 304 27.17 -11.60 -43.58
C MET A 304 26.80 -11.31 -42.10
N ARG A 305 27.68 -10.60 -41.41
CA ARG A 305 27.40 -10.18 -40.01
C ARG A 305 26.24 -9.21 -39.91
N ARG A 306 26.23 -8.17 -40.74
CA ARG A 306 25.15 -7.19 -40.79
C ARG A 306 23.83 -7.87 -41.16
N MET A 307 23.82 -8.74 -42.13
CA MET A 307 22.63 -9.48 -42.55
C MET A 307 22.08 -10.36 -41.42
N THR A 308 22.91 -11.12 -40.72
CA THR A 308 22.46 -11.95 -39.60
C THR A 308 21.98 -11.12 -38.43
N ALA A 309 22.63 -10.02 -38.07
CA ALA A 309 22.19 -9.13 -37.02
C ALA A 309 20.84 -8.47 -37.33
N ILE A 310 20.66 -8.00 -38.55
CA ILE A 310 19.38 -7.41 -39.01
C ILE A 310 18.25 -8.45 -39.03
N GLN A 311 18.54 -9.66 -39.54
CA GLN A 311 17.55 -10.74 -39.53
C GLN A 311 17.11 -11.11 -38.11
N THR A 312 18.07 -11.24 -37.17
CA THR A 312 17.78 -11.48 -35.75
C THR A 312 16.96 -10.35 -35.14
N LEU A 313 17.32 -9.11 -35.42
CA LEU A 313 16.61 -7.93 -34.92
C LEU A 313 15.18 -7.92 -35.41
N ILE A 314 14.94 -8.08 -36.72
CA ILE A 314 13.59 -8.05 -37.31
C ILE A 314 12.73 -9.20 -36.79
N SER A 315 13.23 -10.43 -36.81
CA SER A 315 12.45 -11.60 -36.34
C SER A 315 12.10 -11.51 -34.85
N THR A 316 13.03 -11.04 -34.03
CA THR A 316 12.81 -10.84 -32.60
C THR A 316 11.82 -9.69 -32.37
N PHE A 317 11.98 -8.58 -33.07
CA PHE A 317 11.09 -7.42 -32.97
C PHE A 317 9.64 -7.78 -33.30
N VAL A 318 9.40 -8.44 -34.45
CA VAL A 318 8.05 -8.91 -34.84
C VAL A 318 7.48 -9.85 -33.78
N GLY A 319 8.26 -10.77 -33.26
CA GLY A 319 7.84 -11.69 -32.19
C GLY A 319 7.50 -10.97 -30.89
N HIS A 320 8.23 -9.90 -30.55
CA HIS A 320 7.95 -9.09 -29.34
C HIS A 320 6.69 -8.22 -29.49
N VAL A 321 6.53 -7.56 -30.65
CA VAL A 321 5.31 -6.78 -30.94
C VAL A 321 4.06 -7.67 -30.89
N ALA A 322 4.09 -8.79 -31.61
CA ALA A 322 2.98 -9.73 -31.62
C ALA A 322 2.71 -10.30 -30.21
N GLY A 323 3.75 -10.67 -29.47
CA GLY A 323 3.62 -11.17 -28.11
C GLY A 323 3.09 -10.13 -27.12
N ALA A 324 3.50 -8.86 -27.28
CA ALA A 324 3.01 -7.77 -26.43
C ALA A 324 1.50 -7.51 -26.66
N LEU A 325 1.06 -7.47 -27.92
CA LEU A 325 -0.36 -7.27 -28.25
C LEU A 325 -1.22 -8.43 -27.76
N VAL A 326 -0.84 -9.66 -28.09
CA VAL A 326 -1.58 -10.86 -27.66
C VAL A 326 -1.60 -11.00 -26.15
N GLY A 327 -0.53 -10.59 -25.46
CA GLY A 327 -0.43 -10.69 -24.00
C GLY A 327 -1.19 -9.59 -23.24
N ALA A 328 -1.31 -8.38 -23.79
CA ALA A 328 -2.00 -7.27 -23.15
C ALA A 328 -3.53 -7.36 -23.28
N VAL A 329 -4.04 -7.89 -24.40
CA VAL A 329 -5.48 -7.91 -24.69
C VAL A 329 -6.31 -8.74 -23.71
N PRO A 330 -5.96 -10.00 -23.37
CA PRO A 330 -6.78 -10.82 -22.48
C PRO A 330 -6.97 -10.23 -21.08
N PRO A 331 -5.94 -9.69 -20.39
CA PRO A 331 -6.14 -9.03 -19.09
C PRO A 331 -7.09 -7.83 -19.20
N ILE A 332 -6.98 -7.00 -20.23
CA ILE A 332 -7.85 -5.83 -20.43
C ILE A 332 -9.30 -6.28 -20.58
N ILE A 333 -9.56 -7.30 -21.40
CA ILE A 333 -10.92 -7.84 -21.60
C ILE A 333 -11.45 -8.43 -20.28
N ALA A 334 -10.66 -9.25 -19.60
CA ALA A 334 -11.07 -9.87 -18.35
C ALA A 334 -11.45 -8.83 -17.29
N LEU A 335 -10.68 -7.75 -17.17
CA LEU A 335 -10.92 -6.67 -16.22
C LEU A 335 -12.16 -5.84 -16.59
N SER A 336 -12.39 -5.60 -17.90
CA SER A 336 -13.60 -4.92 -18.35
C SER A 336 -14.86 -5.73 -18.07
N LEU A 337 -14.81 -7.07 -18.19
CA LEU A 337 -15.91 -7.97 -17.86
C LEU A 337 -16.22 -8.01 -16.35
N LEU A 338 -15.22 -7.73 -15.49
CA LEU A 338 -15.40 -7.61 -14.05
C LEU A 338 -15.96 -6.25 -13.62
N GLY A 339 -16.45 -5.43 -14.55
CA GLY A 339 -17.03 -4.11 -14.27
C GLY A 339 -15.98 -3.04 -13.92
N GLN A 340 -14.71 -3.35 -14.11
CA GLN A 340 -13.64 -2.37 -13.92
C GLN A 340 -13.43 -1.62 -15.24
N HIS A 341 -13.49 -0.30 -15.21
CA HIS A 341 -13.19 0.53 -16.38
C HIS A 341 -11.69 0.54 -16.69
N ALA A 342 -11.15 -0.65 -17.07
CA ALA A 342 -9.75 -0.78 -17.45
C ALA A 342 -9.50 0.05 -18.72
N THR A 343 -8.81 1.17 -18.59
CA THR A 343 -8.40 2.00 -19.71
C THR A 343 -7.00 1.60 -20.20
N LEU A 344 -6.73 1.82 -21.48
CA LEU A 344 -5.40 1.59 -22.06
C LEU A 344 -4.29 2.40 -21.35
N THR A 345 -4.65 3.45 -20.60
CA THR A 345 -3.71 4.26 -19.81
C THR A 345 -3.10 3.51 -18.63
N TRP A 346 -3.72 2.40 -18.18
CA TRP A 346 -3.24 1.60 -17.07
C TRP A 346 -2.17 0.57 -17.47
N VAL A 347 -1.99 0.38 -18.77
CA VAL A 347 -0.92 -0.48 -19.28
C VAL A 347 0.43 0.22 -19.07
N PRO A 348 1.45 -0.47 -18.54
CA PRO A 348 2.78 0.11 -18.32
C PRO A 348 3.56 0.21 -19.63
N TRP A 349 3.13 1.11 -20.53
CA TRP A 349 3.67 1.28 -21.87
C TRP A 349 5.19 1.50 -21.92
N GLY A 350 5.74 2.20 -20.90
CA GLY A 350 7.18 2.44 -20.81
C GLY A 350 7.99 1.14 -20.67
N GLN A 351 7.55 0.22 -19.82
CA GLN A 351 8.20 -1.08 -19.63
C GLN A 351 8.00 -1.97 -20.86
N LEU A 352 6.80 -2.00 -21.43
CA LEU A 352 6.52 -2.77 -22.65
C LEU A 352 7.34 -2.25 -23.83
N ALA A 353 7.42 -0.95 -24.03
CA ALA A 353 8.26 -0.36 -25.08
C ALA A 353 9.74 -0.70 -24.85
N GLY A 354 10.24 -0.62 -23.61
CA GLY A 354 11.59 -1.03 -23.27
C GLY A 354 11.90 -2.49 -23.64
N LEU A 355 10.94 -3.40 -23.41
CA LEU A 355 11.09 -4.81 -23.80
C LEU A 355 10.97 -5.03 -25.32
N VAL A 356 10.02 -4.39 -25.97
CA VAL A 356 9.77 -4.53 -27.41
C VAL A 356 10.92 -4.00 -28.26
N PHE A 357 11.56 -2.90 -27.85
CA PHE A 357 12.65 -2.27 -28.58
C PHE A 357 14.03 -2.62 -28.01
N GLY A 358 14.18 -2.58 -26.69
CA GLY A 358 15.47 -2.75 -26.04
C GLY A 358 16.04 -4.17 -26.16
N VAL A 359 15.20 -5.20 -25.98
CA VAL A 359 15.67 -6.59 -26.07
C VAL A 359 16.12 -6.97 -27.51
N PRO A 360 15.35 -6.67 -28.57
CA PRO A 360 15.82 -6.94 -29.94
C PRO A 360 17.10 -6.19 -30.32
N ILE A 361 17.22 -4.93 -29.91
CA ILE A 361 18.46 -4.14 -30.15
C ILE A 361 19.65 -4.76 -29.42
N ALA A 362 19.48 -5.14 -28.15
CA ALA A 362 20.53 -5.78 -27.37
C ALA A 362 20.95 -7.14 -27.98
N LEU A 363 19.99 -7.97 -28.39
CA LEU A 363 20.26 -9.25 -29.05
C LEU A 363 20.95 -9.06 -30.41
N GLY A 364 20.45 -8.15 -31.25
CA GLY A 364 21.07 -7.84 -32.54
C GLY A 364 22.51 -7.34 -32.37
N GLY A 365 22.74 -6.46 -31.38
CA GLY A 365 24.08 -5.99 -31.05
C GLY A 365 25.00 -7.10 -30.53
N MET A 366 24.48 -7.99 -29.68
CA MET A 366 25.25 -9.14 -29.18
C MET A 366 25.64 -10.12 -30.28
N VAL A 367 24.69 -10.41 -31.21
CA VAL A 367 24.97 -11.22 -32.39
C VAL A 367 26.05 -10.58 -33.26
N TYR A 368 25.96 -9.28 -33.50
CA TYR A 368 26.95 -8.53 -34.25
C TYR A 368 28.33 -8.59 -33.62
N LEU A 369 28.47 -8.58 -32.30
CA LEU A 369 29.71 -8.66 -31.55
C LEU A 369 30.28 -10.10 -31.51
N THR A 370 29.41 -11.11 -31.25
CA THR A 370 29.85 -12.51 -31.12
C THR A 370 30.34 -13.09 -32.46
N VAL A 371 29.73 -12.76 -33.58
CA VAL A 371 30.17 -13.17 -34.90
C VAL A 371 31.57 -12.57 -35.24
N ARG A 372 32.01 -11.51 -34.55
CA ARG A 372 33.34 -10.91 -34.70
C ARG A 372 34.48 -11.78 -34.10
N SER A 373 34.18 -12.52 -33.06
CA SER A 373 35.17 -13.19 -32.21
C SER A 373 35.52 -14.63 -32.61
N VAL A 374 34.96 -15.16 -33.71
CA VAL A 374 35.34 -16.52 -34.19
C VAL A 374 36.74 -16.45 -34.78
N PRO A 375 37.79 -17.01 -34.09
CA PRO A 375 39.16 -16.93 -34.55
C PRO A 375 39.40 -17.75 -35.84
N GLU A 376 40.37 -17.31 -36.63
CA GLU A 376 40.83 -17.96 -37.86
C GLU A 376 41.56 -19.33 -37.67
N TRP A 377 41.32 -19.98 -36.54
CA TRP A 377 42.07 -21.17 -36.14
C TRP A 377 41.97 -22.38 -37.07
N ARG A 378 41.12 -22.39 -38.07
CA ARG A 378 40.91 -23.55 -38.95
C ARG A 378 41.52 -23.47 -40.35
N ARG A 379 42.34 -22.45 -40.67
CA ARG A 379 42.97 -22.36 -41.99
C ARG A 379 44.38 -22.91 -42.08
N ARG A 380 44.91 -23.55 -41.05
CA ARG A 380 46.29 -24.06 -41.08
C ARG A 380 46.41 -25.59 -41.05
N VAL A 381 45.36 -26.29 -41.36
CA VAL A 381 45.43 -27.75 -41.52
C VAL A 381 44.70 -28.11 -42.81
N MET A 382 45.33 -27.80 -43.95
CA MET A 382 45.24 -28.47 -45.22
C MET A 382 46.50 -28.11 -46.01
#